data_5446c4c3017af605233ffa5855ecba16
#
_entry.id   5446c4c3017af605233ffa5855ecba16
#
_cell.length_a   1.000
_cell.length_b   1.000
_cell.length_c   1.000
_cell.angle_alpha   90.00
_cell.angle_beta   90.00
_cell.angle_gamma   90.00
#
_symmetry.space_group_name_H-M   'P 1'
#
loop_
_entity.id
_entity.type
_entity.pdbx_description
1 polymer ?
#
loop_
_entity_poly.entity_id
_entity_poly.type
_entity_poly.pdbx_seq_one_letter_code
_entity_poly.pdbx_strand_id
1 'polypeptide(L)'
;MIPIFSTGISMYKLDNINNAELKDYVLKNPNVNKPKKNIKDILNNVLFTKLNKFIKQKMNDHYHEIYNDRYNIELSEAWSNYGNDDSITIPHIHAATFLSAVYYPQAEDGEILFLNPMTGLLSKQRRNMIDQHNPYTSEYYSVAA
;
A
#
# COMPACT_ATOMS: atom_id res chain seq x y z
N MET A 1 0.01 2.86 -28.05
CA MET A 1 -0.07 3.99 -27.10
C MET A 1 1.11 3.86 -26.14
N ILE A 2 1.85 4.93 -25.91
CA ILE A 2 2.96 4.95 -24.94
C ILE A 2 2.44 5.66 -23.71
N PRO A 3 2.38 5.01 -22.53
CA PRO A 3 1.98 5.68 -21.30
C PRO A 3 3.04 6.68 -20.86
N ILE A 4 2.63 7.90 -20.57
CA ILE A 4 3.50 8.95 -20.04
C ILE A 4 2.99 9.30 -18.63
N PHE A 5 3.91 9.38 -17.64
CA PHE A 5 3.58 9.65 -16.23
C PHE A 5 2.68 8.58 -15.58
N SER A 6 2.84 7.32 -15.98
CA SER A 6 2.13 6.22 -15.34
C SER A 6 2.70 5.91 -13.95
N THR A 7 1.81 5.66 -12.99
CA THR A 7 2.16 5.10 -11.69
C THR A 7 1.87 3.61 -11.70
N GLY A 8 2.87 2.80 -11.38
CA GLY A 8 2.71 1.34 -11.33
C GLY A 8 2.20 0.87 -9.97
N ILE A 9 1.32 -0.12 -9.97
CA ILE A 9 0.89 -0.85 -8.78
C ILE A 9 1.20 -2.32 -9.02
N SER A 10 1.94 -2.93 -8.09
CA SER A 10 2.22 -4.37 -8.12
C SER A 10 1.50 -5.08 -6.99
N MET A 11 0.90 -6.21 -7.30
CA MET A 11 0.17 -7.04 -6.34
C MET A 11 0.87 -8.40 -6.21
N TYR A 12 1.03 -8.84 -4.98
CA TYR A 12 1.70 -10.11 -4.68
C TYR A 12 0.94 -10.87 -3.61
N LYS A 13 1.02 -12.18 -3.67
CA LYS A 13 0.51 -13.07 -2.64
C LYS A 13 1.67 -13.64 -1.83
N LEU A 14 1.54 -13.64 -0.51
CA LEU A 14 2.47 -14.30 0.39
C LEU A 14 1.83 -15.56 0.97
N ASP A 15 2.32 -16.71 0.56
CA ASP A 15 1.87 -17.99 1.08
C ASP A 15 2.65 -18.41 2.33
N ASN A 16 2.04 -19.35 3.07
CA ASN A 16 2.67 -19.97 4.26
C ASN A 16 3.07 -18.98 5.36
N ILE A 17 2.24 -17.98 5.61
CA ILE A 17 2.36 -17.08 6.77
C ILE A 17 1.16 -17.29 7.70
N ASN A 18 1.38 -17.20 9.00
CA ASN A 18 0.32 -17.31 10.00
C ASN A 18 -0.37 -15.93 10.20
N ASN A 19 -1.32 -15.62 9.32
CA ASN A 19 -2.06 -14.37 9.38
C ASN A 19 -2.83 -14.19 10.69
N ALA A 20 -3.35 -15.26 11.27
CA ALA A 20 -4.07 -15.20 12.54
C ALA A 20 -3.16 -14.71 13.68
N GLU A 21 -1.93 -15.16 13.70
CA GLU A 21 -0.94 -14.75 14.71
C GLU A 21 -0.52 -13.28 14.53
N LEU A 22 -0.31 -12.82 13.30
CA LEU A 22 -0.03 -11.42 13.00
C LEU A 22 -1.17 -10.52 13.45
N LYS A 23 -2.40 -10.88 13.12
CA LYS A 23 -3.62 -10.18 13.54
C LYS A 23 -3.70 -10.09 15.05
N ASP A 24 -3.57 -11.24 15.73
CA ASP A 24 -3.66 -11.32 17.19
C ASP A 24 -2.60 -10.44 17.88
N TYR A 25 -1.38 -10.41 17.34
CA TYR A 25 -0.35 -9.53 17.85
C TYR A 25 -0.75 -8.05 17.73
N VAL A 26 -1.24 -7.64 16.57
CA VAL A 26 -1.67 -6.26 16.32
C VAL A 26 -2.81 -5.85 17.28
N LEU A 27 -3.80 -6.71 17.45
CA LEU A 27 -4.94 -6.43 18.34
C LEU A 27 -4.54 -6.33 19.81
N LYS A 28 -3.58 -7.14 20.25
CA LYS A 28 -3.08 -7.14 21.64
C LYS A 28 -2.09 -5.99 21.92
N ASN A 29 -1.55 -5.36 20.87
CA ASN A 29 -0.54 -4.32 20.98
C ASN A 29 -1.01 -3.02 20.29
N PRO A 30 -1.98 -2.30 20.84
CA PRO A 30 -2.58 -1.13 20.19
C PRO A 30 -1.59 0.00 19.88
N ASN A 31 -0.40 -0.04 20.46
CA ASN A 31 0.66 0.91 20.17
C ASN A 31 1.30 0.73 18.79
N VAL A 32 1.22 -0.46 18.18
CA VAL A 32 1.70 -0.69 16.81
C VAL A 32 0.84 0.01 15.74
N ASN A 33 -0.31 0.53 16.14
CA ASN A 33 -1.23 1.28 15.28
C ASN A 33 -0.88 2.78 15.16
N LYS A 34 0.25 3.22 15.71
CA LYS A 34 0.64 4.64 15.67
C LYS A 34 1.90 4.82 14.84
N PRO A 35 1.81 5.52 13.70
CA PRO A 35 2.99 5.88 12.92
C PRO A 35 4.05 6.54 13.83
N LYS A 36 5.31 6.25 13.59
CA LYS A 36 6.49 6.83 14.29
C LYS A 36 6.75 6.36 15.72
N LYS A 37 5.79 5.74 16.44
CA LYS A 37 6.07 5.25 17.80
C LYS A 37 6.60 3.82 17.85
N ASN A 38 6.32 3.00 16.82
CA ASN A 38 6.53 1.54 16.87
C ASN A 38 7.19 0.95 15.61
N ILE A 39 7.95 1.77 14.91
CA ILE A 39 8.77 1.31 13.76
C ILE A 39 9.59 0.10 14.15
N LYS A 40 10.20 0.11 15.33
CA LYS A 40 11.05 -0.97 15.83
C LYS A 40 10.26 -2.23 16.21
N ASP A 41 9.00 -2.09 16.61
CA ASP A 41 8.22 -3.23 17.10
C ASP A 41 7.79 -4.16 15.96
N ILE A 42 7.45 -3.63 14.78
CA ILE A 42 7.13 -4.44 13.61
C ILE A 42 8.39 -4.84 12.84
N LEU A 43 9.31 -3.90 12.58
CA LEU A 43 10.49 -4.18 11.77
C LEU A 43 11.47 -5.14 12.44
N ASN A 44 11.59 -5.09 13.77
CA ASN A 44 12.54 -5.91 14.51
C ASN A 44 11.90 -7.11 15.26
N ASN A 45 10.58 -7.26 15.18
CA ASN A 45 9.91 -8.37 15.82
C ASN A 45 10.02 -9.64 14.99
N VAL A 46 10.46 -10.73 15.64
CA VAL A 46 10.65 -12.02 15.00
C VAL A 46 9.40 -12.55 14.29
N LEU A 47 8.22 -12.24 14.82
CA LEU A 47 6.93 -12.61 14.24
C LEU A 47 6.74 -12.05 12.82
N PHE A 48 7.25 -10.84 12.55
CA PHE A 48 7.13 -10.17 11.28
C PHE A 48 8.31 -10.39 10.34
N THR A 49 9.33 -11.14 10.75
CA THR A 49 10.56 -11.32 9.97
C THR A 49 10.30 -11.83 8.55
N LYS A 50 9.43 -12.84 8.40
CA LYS A 50 9.09 -13.41 7.10
C LYS A 50 8.35 -12.39 6.23
N LEU A 51 7.39 -11.68 6.80
CA LEU A 51 6.63 -10.64 6.12
C LEU A 51 7.55 -9.48 5.69
N ASN A 52 8.37 -8.97 6.60
CA ASN A 52 9.29 -7.87 6.31
C ASN A 52 10.30 -8.23 5.20
N LYS A 53 10.83 -9.45 5.24
CA LYS A 53 11.73 -9.95 4.19
C LYS A 53 11.03 -10.00 2.83
N PHE A 54 9.81 -10.53 2.79
CA PHE A 54 9.02 -10.61 1.57
C PHE A 54 8.70 -9.23 1.01
N ILE A 55 8.18 -8.32 1.85
CA ILE A 55 7.85 -6.94 1.44
C ILE A 55 9.10 -6.25 0.91
N LYS A 56 10.21 -6.28 1.64
CA LYS A 56 11.48 -5.68 1.21
C LYS A 56 11.92 -6.21 -0.15
N GLN A 57 11.85 -7.53 -0.36
CA GLN A 57 12.20 -8.13 -1.63
C GLN A 57 11.29 -7.61 -2.76
N LYS A 58 9.96 -7.64 -2.56
CA LYS A 58 9.00 -7.23 -3.58
C LYS A 58 9.04 -5.74 -3.90
N MET A 59 9.31 -4.91 -2.91
CA MET A 59 9.54 -3.49 -3.13
C MET A 59 10.83 -3.24 -3.94
N ASN A 60 11.90 -3.98 -3.69
CA ASN A 60 13.11 -3.87 -4.50
C ASN A 60 12.91 -4.39 -5.93
N ASP A 61 12.21 -5.52 -6.12
CA ASP A 61 11.84 -6.02 -7.44
C ASP A 61 11.10 -4.93 -8.25
N HIS A 62 10.07 -4.33 -7.64
CA HIS A 62 9.28 -3.25 -8.24
C HIS A 62 10.10 -1.97 -8.50
N TYR A 63 10.96 -1.59 -7.57
CA TYR A 63 11.85 -0.44 -7.70
C TYR A 63 12.80 -0.59 -8.88
N HIS A 64 13.44 -1.75 -9.02
CA HIS A 64 14.35 -2.04 -10.12
C HIS A 64 13.64 -2.10 -11.48
N GLU A 65 12.40 -2.59 -11.51
CA GLU A 65 11.58 -2.59 -12.73
C GLU A 65 11.30 -1.16 -13.22
N ILE A 66 11.02 -0.23 -12.30
CA ILE A 66 10.70 1.16 -12.64
C ILE A 66 11.94 1.99 -12.96
N TYR A 67 12.95 1.92 -12.10
CA TYR A 67 14.08 2.86 -12.12
C TYR A 67 15.33 2.30 -12.81
N ASN A 68 15.39 0.98 -13.00
CA ASN A 68 16.52 0.30 -13.67
C ASN A 68 17.90 0.73 -13.10
N ASP A 69 17.99 0.89 -11.80
CA ASP A 69 19.23 1.30 -11.12
C ASP A 69 19.79 0.21 -10.20
N ARG A 70 20.93 0.49 -9.55
CA ARG A 70 21.66 -0.48 -8.72
C ARG A 70 21.35 -0.37 -7.23
N TYR A 71 20.57 0.60 -6.83
CA TYR A 71 20.30 0.84 -5.43
C TYR A 71 19.23 -0.12 -4.92
N ASN A 72 19.37 -0.51 -3.67
CA ASN A 72 18.35 -1.22 -2.94
C ASN A 72 17.69 -0.26 -1.97
N ILE A 73 16.37 -0.40 -1.86
CA ILE A 73 15.60 0.33 -0.85
C ILE A 73 15.49 -0.50 0.42
N GLU A 74 15.36 0.19 1.54
CA GLU A 74 15.20 -0.40 2.86
C GLU A 74 13.83 -0.03 3.43
N LEU A 75 13.30 -0.91 4.28
CA LEU A 75 12.11 -0.59 5.05
C LEU A 75 12.49 0.38 6.16
N SER A 76 11.99 1.60 6.07
CA SER A 76 12.29 2.65 7.05
C SER A 76 11.24 2.73 8.15
N GLU A 77 9.97 2.47 7.81
CA GLU A 77 8.85 2.54 8.73
C GLU A 77 7.88 1.38 8.47
N ALA A 78 7.27 0.88 9.54
CA ALA A 78 6.17 -0.06 9.47
C ALA A 78 5.20 0.19 10.64
N TRP A 79 3.94 0.14 10.36
CA TRP A 79 2.87 0.22 11.36
C TRP A 79 1.69 -0.63 10.89
N SER A 80 0.74 -0.86 11.78
CA SER A 80 -0.50 -1.52 11.44
C SER A 80 -1.68 -0.60 11.63
N ASN A 81 -2.70 -0.79 10.83
CA ASN A 81 -4.00 -0.18 11.00
C ASN A 81 -5.03 -1.27 11.34
N TYR A 82 -5.92 -0.93 12.22
CA TYR A 82 -7.10 -1.71 12.55
C TYR A 82 -8.31 -0.83 12.34
N GLY A 83 -9.25 -1.32 11.58
CA GLY A 83 -10.53 -0.66 11.31
C GLY A 83 -11.67 -1.64 11.50
N ASN A 84 -12.85 -1.14 11.79
CA ASN A 84 -14.13 -1.81 11.71
C ASN A 84 -14.82 -1.42 10.40
N ASP A 85 -15.99 -1.98 10.13
CA ASP A 85 -16.74 -1.84 8.88
C ASP A 85 -17.01 -0.38 8.45
N ASP A 86 -17.07 0.55 9.41
CA ASP A 86 -17.29 1.98 9.15
C ASP A 86 -15.98 2.79 9.06
N SER A 87 -14.84 2.14 9.14
CA SER A 87 -13.54 2.84 9.18
C SER A 87 -13.10 3.27 7.80
N ILE A 88 -12.89 4.57 7.64
CA ILE A 88 -12.35 5.16 6.41
C ILE A 88 -11.02 5.84 6.71
N THR A 89 -10.00 5.48 5.98
CA THR A 89 -8.74 6.21 5.99
C THR A 89 -8.80 7.35 4.98
N ILE A 90 -8.62 8.57 5.46
CA ILE A 90 -8.62 9.76 4.59
C ILE A 90 -7.47 9.64 3.58
N PRO A 91 -7.69 9.99 2.31
CA PRO A 91 -6.65 10.02 1.30
C PRO A 91 -5.44 10.85 1.74
N HIS A 92 -4.27 10.27 1.65
CA HIS A 92 -3.01 10.89 2.08
C HIS A 92 -1.84 10.38 1.25
N ILE A 93 -0.70 11.02 1.39
CA ILE A 93 0.57 10.60 0.78
C ILE A 93 1.61 10.34 1.88
N HIS A 94 2.53 9.45 1.59
CA HIS A 94 3.70 9.22 2.44
C HIS A 94 4.87 10.07 1.93
N ALA A 95 5.07 11.22 2.56
CA ALA A 95 6.17 12.12 2.20
C ALA A 95 7.54 11.48 2.48
N ALA A 96 8.51 11.78 1.63
CA ALA A 96 9.88 11.30 1.74
C ALA A 96 10.06 9.77 1.67
N THR A 97 9.13 9.07 1.00
CA THR A 97 9.26 7.65 0.71
C THR A 97 9.30 7.42 -0.82
N PHE A 98 10.08 6.43 -1.25
CA PHE A 98 10.09 6.01 -2.66
C PHE A 98 8.89 5.12 -2.99
N LEU A 99 8.62 4.15 -2.13
CA LEU A 99 7.53 3.18 -2.28
C LEU A 99 6.80 2.99 -0.96
N SER A 100 5.52 2.68 -1.06
CA SER A 100 4.70 2.24 0.05
C SER A 100 4.12 0.87 -0.27
N ALA A 101 4.04 0.01 0.73
CA ALA A 101 3.42 -1.31 0.61
C ALA A 101 2.36 -1.48 1.69
N VAL A 102 1.30 -2.19 1.35
CA VAL A 102 0.25 -2.58 2.28
C VAL A 102 0.13 -4.10 2.26
N TYR A 103 -0.02 -4.69 3.41
CA TYR A 103 -0.30 -6.11 3.57
C TYR A 103 -1.59 -6.30 4.38
N TYR A 104 -2.48 -7.11 3.88
CA TYR A 104 -3.74 -7.46 4.51
C TYR A 104 -3.67 -8.88 5.09
N PRO A 105 -3.42 -9.04 6.40
CA PRO A 105 -3.47 -10.37 7.03
C PRO A 105 -4.90 -10.90 7.14
N GLN A 106 -5.88 -10.00 7.13
CA GLN A 106 -7.30 -10.29 7.01
C GLN A 106 -8.00 -9.13 6.31
N ALA A 107 -8.78 -9.48 5.29
CA ALA A 107 -9.80 -8.63 4.72
C ALA A 107 -10.98 -9.54 4.35
N GLU A 108 -12.19 -9.18 4.76
CA GLU A 108 -13.43 -9.87 4.39
C GLU A 108 -14.05 -9.16 3.19
N ASP A 109 -13.97 -7.85 3.23
CA ASP A 109 -14.31 -6.93 2.15
C ASP A 109 -13.45 -5.66 2.31
N GLY A 110 -13.67 -4.71 1.44
CA GLY A 110 -12.93 -3.45 1.45
C GLY A 110 -12.04 -3.29 0.24
N GLU A 111 -11.61 -2.09 0.06
CA GLU A 111 -10.75 -1.71 -1.05
C GLU A 111 -9.74 -0.63 -0.66
N ILE A 112 -8.62 -0.63 -1.34
CA ILE A 112 -7.70 0.51 -1.33
C ILE A 112 -7.95 1.36 -2.56
N LEU A 113 -8.13 2.66 -2.36
CA LEU A 113 -8.36 3.63 -3.43
C LEU A 113 -7.07 4.39 -3.73
N PHE A 114 -6.64 4.34 -4.96
CA PHE A 114 -5.54 5.14 -5.46
C PHE A 114 -6.12 6.32 -6.25
N LEU A 115 -6.03 7.51 -5.70
CA LEU A 115 -6.50 8.71 -6.39
C LEU A 115 -5.54 9.08 -7.51
N ASN A 116 -6.12 9.44 -8.66
CA ASN A 116 -5.35 9.92 -9.79
C ASN A 116 -4.70 11.28 -9.45
N PRO A 117 -3.38 11.39 -9.42
CA PRO A 117 -2.70 12.64 -9.08
C PRO A 117 -2.99 13.77 -10.08
N MET A 118 -3.45 13.43 -11.27
CA MET A 118 -3.79 14.38 -12.33
C MET A 118 -5.26 14.86 -12.26
N THR A 119 -6.03 14.42 -11.27
CA THR A 119 -7.46 14.77 -11.14
C THR A 119 -7.71 16.28 -11.15
N GLY A 120 -6.83 17.06 -10.54
CA GLY A 120 -6.91 18.52 -10.53
C GLY A 120 -6.78 19.17 -11.91
N LEU A 121 -6.18 18.48 -12.87
CA LEU A 121 -6.01 18.94 -14.27
C LEU A 121 -7.15 18.47 -15.18
N LEU A 122 -7.97 17.53 -14.73
CA LEU A 122 -9.13 17.08 -15.49
C LEU A 122 -10.24 18.12 -15.38
N SER A 123 -10.71 18.62 -16.52
CA SER A 123 -11.82 19.58 -16.54
C SER A 123 -13.10 18.93 -15.99
N LYS A 124 -13.95 19.73 -15.34
CA LYS A 124 -15.27 19.28 -14.86
C LYS A 124 -16.12 18.62 -15.98
N GLN A 125 -15.98 19.08 -17.20
CA GLN A 125 -16.71 18.54 -18.35
C GLN A 125 -16.30 17.11 -18.70
N ARG A 126 -15.02 16.76 -18.51
CA ARG A 126 -14.56 15.37 -18.73
C ARG A 126 -15.02 14.43 -17.64
N ARG A 127 -15.19 14.90 -16.40
CA ARG A 127 -15.67 14.06 -15.28
C ARG A 127 -17.05 13.46 -15.55
N ASN A 128 -17.93 14.22 -16.18
CA ASN A 128 -19.30 13.78 -16.49
C ASN A 128 -19.38 12.83 -17.69
N MET A 129 -18.28 12.58 -18.39
CA MET A 129 -18.23 11.71 -19.58
C MET A 129 -17.58 10.35 -19.31
N ILE A 130 -17.18 10.08 -18.07
CA ILE A 130 -16.43 8.87 -17.73
C ILE A 130 -17.38 7.87 -17.07
N ASP A 131 -18.01 7.03 -17.90
CA ASP A 131 -18.90 5.96 -17.43
C ASP A 131 -18.18 4.63 -17.09
N GLN A 132 -16.87 4.52 -17.35
CA GLN A 132 -16.13 3.29 -17.13
C GLN A 132 -14.76 3.56 -16.50
N HIS A 133 -14.38 2.70 -15.54
CA HIS A 133 -13.03 2.70 -14.98
C HIS A 133 -11.97 2.46 -16.05
N ASN A 134 -11.18 3.47 -16.29
CA ASN A 134 -10.08 3.46 -17.24
C ASN A 134 -8.85 4.10 -16.57
N PRO A 135 -7.69 3.43 -16.50
CA PRO A 135 -6.51 3.94 -15.81
C PRO A 135 -6.01 5.29 -16.32
N TYR A 136 -6.44 5.73 -17.50
CA TYR A 136 -6.03 7.02 -18.08
C TYR A 136 -6.99 8.16 -17.79
N THR A 137 -8.24 7.87 -17.45
CA THR A 137 -9.30 8.88 -17.31
C THR A 137 -10.04 8.85 -16.00
N SER A 138 -9.95 7.77 -15.25
CA SER A 138 -10.63 7.61 -13.96
C SER A 138 -10.04 8.54 -12.89
N GLU A 139 -10.89 9.02 -12.00
CA GLU A 139 -10.48 9.82 -10.84
C GLU A 139 -9.74 8.99 -9.80
N TYR A 140 -10.04 7.71 -9.73
CA TYR A 140 -9.41 6.75 -8.83
C TYR A 140 -9.31 5.37 -9.46
N TYR A 141 -8.46 4.56 -8.92
CA TYR A 141 -8.36 3.12 -9.18
C TYR A 141 -8.51 2.37 -7.86
N SER A 142 -9.39 1.39 -7.81
CA SER A 142 -9.61 0.58 -6.62
C SER A 142 -9.00 -0.81 -6.78
N VAL A 143 -8.48 -1.34 -5.68
CA VAL A 143 -8.00 -2.71 -5.57
C VAL A 143 -8.69 -3.34 -4.38
N ALA A 144 -9.35 -4.47 -4.56
CA ALA A 144 -9.90 -5.24 -3.47
C ALA A 144 -8.79 -5.75 -2.54
N ALA A 145 -9.07 -5.69 -1.24
CA ALA A 145 -8.14 -6.13 -0.21
C ALA A 145 -8.07 -7.65 -0.07
#